data_b066c5a9809cdd7b50cd462876eb28be
#
_entry.id   b066c5a9809cdd7b50cd462876eb28be
#
_cell.length_a   1.000
_cell.length_b   1.000
_cell.length_c   1.000
_cell.angle_alpha   90.00
_cell.angle_beta   90.00
_cell.angle_gamma   90.00
#
_symmetry.space_group_name_H-M   'P 1'
#
loop_
_entity.id
_entity.type
_entity.pdbx_description
1 polymer ?
#
loop_
_entity_poly.entity_id
_entity_poly.type
_entity_poly.pdbx_seq_one_letter_code
_entity_poly.pdbx_strand_id
1 'polypeptide(L)'
;MQQIRCFCAALELGSFTAAAEALRVSQPAVAEQVRKLEQTLGADLFVRAGRGVVATDAGRAFAEHAARSLRALEDAADSVGELTALRSGTLAVGIFGEPSAWRMDELVAAFLRRHPDVSVRLVGRNSSAIVERVRRGELEAGVVLLPIDAEKVDVRPIVRDEVLYVSADAGRTRQPATIERLAATPLVFYDAESADDDPIRRQLAERAQARGVRLQPKVEVEMKDIALRLVAAGIGDTYLPSAYTHAPYFPKGLPTASFRPALYDTFAIVTRPGARLSAGVRELLGDVEAHMRAVADELDRSR
;
A
#
# COMPACT_ATOMS: atom_id res chain seq x y z
N MET A 1 -15.03 -26.66 -3.58
CA MET A 1 -14.21 -25.80 -2.72
C MET A 1 -12.83 -26.40 -2.44
N GLN A 2 -12.73 -27.62 -1.90
CA GLN A 2 -11.45 -28.28 -1.57
C GLN A 2 -10.47 -28.38 -2.75
N GLN A 3 -10.97 -28.71 -3.95
CA GLN A 3 -10.19 -28.80 -5.18
C GLN A 3 -9.48 -27.49 -5.52
N ILE A 4 -10.20 -26.38 -5.44
CA ILE A 4 -9.67 -25.03 -5.73
C ILE A 4 -8.63 -24.63 -4.67
N ARG A 5 -8.86 -24.92 -3.38
CA ARG A 5 -7.87 -24.67 -2.31
C ARG A 5 -6.58 -25.44 -2.55
N CYS A 6 -6.67 -26.73 -2.90
CA CYS A 6 -5.50 -27.55 -3.21
C CYS A 6 -4.75 -27.03 -4.44
N PHE A 7 -5.45 -26.61 -5.48
CA PHE A 7 -4.85 -25.99 -6.66
C PHE A 7 -4.11 -24.69 -6.32
N CYS A 8 -4.74 -23.76 -5.62
CA CYS A 8 -4.12 -22.47 -5.26
C CYS A 8 -2.89 -22.65 -4.37
N ALA A 9 -2.95 -23.53 -3.37
CA ALA A 9 -1.80 -23.81 -2.52
C ALA A 9 -0.64 -24.48 -3.28
N ALA A 10 -0.94 -25.39 -4.20
CA ALA A 10 0.07 -26.03 -5.05
C ALA A 10 0.71 -25.05 -6.03
N LEU A 11 -0.07 -24.09 -6.54
CA LEU A 11 0.42 -23.02 -7.42
C LEU A 11 1.37 -22.08 -6.69
N GLU A 12 0.97 -21.61 -5.51
CA GLU A 12 1.74 -20.67 -4.70
C GLU A 12 3.08 -21.27 -4.21
N LEU A 13 3.04 -22.52 -3.76
CA LEU A 13 4.19 -23.19 -3.17
C LEU A 13 5.02 -24.02 -4.17
N GLY A 14 4.57 -24.14 -5.41
CA GLY A 14 5.26 -24.90 -6.46
C GLY A 14 5.42 -26.40 -6.16
N SER A 15 4.69 -26.95 -5.17
CA SER A 15 4.87 -28.31 -4.69
C SER A 15 3.59 -28.86 -4.03
N PHE A 16 3.18 -30.05 -4.43
CA PHE A 16 2.07 -30.74 -3.76
C PHE A 16 2.39 -31.15 -2.31
N THR A 17 3.66 -31.40 -2.01
CA THR A 17 4.09 -31.72 -0.64
C THR A 17 3.99 -30.49 0.26
N ALA A 18 4.53 -29.35 -0.17
CA ALA A 18 4.42 -28.10 0.59
C ALA A 18 2.95 -27.64 0.74
N ALA A 19 2.14 -27.80 -0.31
CA ALA A 19 0.70 -27.52 -0.24
C ALA A 19 -0.02 -28.42 0.77
N ALA A 20 0.36 -29.69 0.85
CA ALA A 20 -0.21 -30.65 1.80
C ALA A 20 0.11 -30.26 3.26
N GLU A 21 1.35 -29.87 3.52
CA GLU A 21 1.77 -29.37 4.83
C GLU A 21 0.99 -28.10 5.22
N ALA A 22 0.90 -27.12 4.30
CA ALA A 22 0.17 -25.88 4.52
C ALA A 22 -1.32 -26.10 4.79
N LEU A 23 -1.94 -27.06 4.08
CA LEU A 23 -3.36 -27.41 4.23
C LEU A 23 -3.64 -28.45 5.33
N ARG A 24 -2.60 -28.97 6.01
CA ARG A 24 -2.68 -30.02 7.02
C ARG A 24 -3.39 -31.28 6.54
N VAL A 25 -3.08 -31.71 5.32
CA VAL A 25 -3.61 -32.94 4.70
C VAL A 25 -2.45 -33.78 4.14
N SER A 26 -2.71 -34.97 3.63
CA SER A 26 -1.68 -35.78 2.98
C SER A 26 -1.42 -35.31 1.54
N GLN A 27 -0.18 -35.48 1.07
CA GLN A 27 0.19 -35.14 -0.32
C GLN A 27 -0.65 -35.91 -1.36
N PRO A 28 -0.98 -37.20 -1.19
CA PRO A 28 -1.90 -37.88 -2.09
C PRO A 28 -3.30 -37.26 -2.15
N ALA A 29 -3.78 -36.71 -1.02
CA ALA A 29 -5.08 -36.03 -0.98
C ALA A 29 -5.06 -34.73 -1.81
N VAL A 30 -4.00 -33.95 -1.73
CA VAL A 30 -3.83 -32.74 -2.56
C VAL A 30 -3.79 -33.12 -4.04
N ALA A 31 -2.96 -34.11 -4.41
CA ALA A 31 -2.82 -34.54 -5.79
C ALA A 31 -4.14 -35.07 -6.37
N GLU A 32 -4.90 -35.81 -5.58
CA GLU A 32 -6.23 -36.34 -5.99
C GLU A 32 -7.25 -35.21 -6.18
N GLN A 33 -7.25 -34.17 -5.31
CA GLN A 33 -8.16 -33.04 -5.48
C GLN A 33 -7.82 -32.21 -6.73
N VAL A 34 -6.54 -32.00 -7.00
CA VAL A 34 -6.09 -31.31 -8.23
C VAL A 34 -6.47 -32.14 -9.46
N ARG A 35 -6.20 -33.43 -9.45
CA ARG A 35 -6.58 -34.34 -10.58
C ARG A 35 -8.09 -34.32 -10.86
N LYS A 36 -8.93 -34.32 -9.83
CA LYS A 36 -10.39 -34.19 -10.00
C LYS A 36 -10.78 -32.85 -10.61
N LEU A 37 -10.09 -31.78 -10.25
CA LEU A 37 -10.30 -30.48 -10.85
C LEU A 37 -9.92 -30.48 -12.34
N GLU A 38 -8.76 -31.02 -12.70
CA GLU A 38 -8.29 -31.18 -14.07
C GLU A 38 -9.27 -32.01 -14.92
N GLN A 39 -9.78 -33.10 -14.37
CA GLN A 39 -10.81 -33.91 -15.02
C GLN A 39 -12.11 -33.14 -15.26
N THR A 40 -12.53 -32.31 -14.29
CA THR A 40 -13.75 -31.51 -14.42
C THR A 40 -13.59 -30.43 -15.49
N LEU A 41 -12.39 -29.85 -15.60
CA LEU A 41 -12.07 -28.78 -16.56
C LEU A 41 -11.65 -29.33 -17.94
N GLY A 42 -11.32 -30.61 -18.04
CA GLY A 42 -10.85 -31.23 -19.28
C GLY A 42 -9.45 -30.76 -19.70
N ALA A 43 -8.63 -30.26 -18.77
CA ALA A 43 -7.30 -29.73 -19.04
C ALA A 43 -6.38 -29.96 -17.85
N ASP A 44 -5.11 -30.25 -18.13
CA ASP A 44 -4.07 -30.33 -17.12
C ASP A 44 -3.71 -28.90 -16.66
N LEU A 45 -3.74 -28.66 -15.36
CA LEU A 45 -3.40 -27.37 -14.75
C LEU A 45 -1.94 -27.28 -14.32
N PHE A 46 -1.28 -28.44 -14.13
CA PHE A 46 0.13 -28.52 -13.76
C PHE A 46 0.91 -29.47 -14.67
N VAL A 47 2.19 -29.15 -14.85
CA VAL A 47 3.20 -30.06 -15.37
C VAL A 47 4.28 -30.30 -14.33
N ARG A 48 4.88 -31.48 -14.32
CA ARG A 48 6.03 -31.77 -13.45
C ARG A 48 7.27 -31.02 -13.92
N ALA A 49 7.93 -30.34 -12.99
CA ALA A 49 9.20 -29.65 -13.23
C ALA A 49 10.19 -30.03 -12.11
N GLY A 50 11.10 -30.91 -12.41
CA GLY A 50 12.06 -31.42 -11.43
C GLY A 50 11.36 -32.09 -10.22
N ARG A 51 11.55 -31.54 -9.02
CA ARG A 51 10.94 -32.01 -7.77
C ARG A 51 9.61 -31.32 -7.43
N GLY A 52 9.14 -30.41 -8.28
CA GLY A 52 7.94 -29.62 -8.04
C GLY A 52 6.94 -29.69 -9.19
N VAL A 53 6.02 -28.73 -9.19
CA VAL A 53 5.00 -28.54 -10.23
C VAL A 53 5.00 -27.09 -10.70
N VAL A 54 4.73 -26.90 -12.00
CA VAL A 54 4.60 -25.57 -12.62
C VAL A 54 3.25 -25.53 -13.33
N ALA A 55 2.56 -24.40 -13.25
CA ALA A 55 1.28 -24.21 -13.91
C ALA A 55 1.43 -24.25 -15.44
N THR A 56 0.51 -24.92 -16.10
CA THR A 56 0.28 -24.83 -17.55
C THR A 56 -0.33 -23.48 -17.93
N ASP A 57 -0.51 -23.21 -19.23
CA ASP A 57 -1.28 -22.04 -19.68
C ASP A 57 -2.72 -22.09 -19.17
N ALA A 58 -3.35 -23.27 -19.18
CA ALA A 58 -4.67 -23.50 -18.59
C ALA A 58 -4.66 -23.25 -17.08
N GLY A 59 -3.61 -23.72 -16.38
CA GLY A 59 -3.42 -23.44 -14.95
C GLY A 59 -3.28 -21.95 -14.64
N ARG A 60 -2.50 -21.21 -15.41
CA ARG A 60 -2.37 -19.76 -15.27
C ARG A 60 -3.68 -19.01 -15.51
N ALA A 61 -4.38 -19.36 -16.59
CA ALA A 61 -5.68 -18.77 -16.89
C ALA A 61 -6.72 -19.08 -15.80
N PHE A 62 -6.73 -20.31 -15.27
CA PHE A 62 -7.64 -20.71 -14.20
C PHE A 62 -7.30 -20.04 -12.86
N ALA A 63 -6.03 -19.75 -12.56
CA ALA A 63 -5.55 -19.25 -11.28
C ALA A 63 -6.24 -17.96 -10.83
N GLU A 64 -6.41 -16.99 -11.74
CA GLU A 64 -7.08 -15.72 -11.44
C GLU A 64 -8.54 -15.92 -11.04
N HIS A 65 -9.25 -16.82 -11.73
CA HIS A 65 -10.64 -17.13 -11.44
C HIS A 65 -10.78 -17.97 -10.18
N ALA A 66 -9.87 -18.93 -9.95
CA ALA A 66 -9.83 -19.79 -8.78
C ALA A 66 -9.65 -18.98 -7.48
N ALA A 67 -8.68 -18.08 -7.47
CA ALA A 67 -8.43 -17.21 -6.33
C ALA A 67 -9.62 -16.29 -6.02
N ARG A 68 -10.28 -15.73 -7.04
CA ARG A 68 -11.49 -14.91 -6.86
C ARG A 68 -12.67 -15.72 -6.30
N SER A 69 -12.87 -16.94 -6.82
CA SER A 69 -13.96 -17.81 -6.38
C SER A 69 -13.79 -18.27 -4.94
N LEU A 70 -12.56 -18.60 -4.53
CA LEU A 70 -12.26 -18.95 -3.13
C LEU A 70 -12.60 -17.81 -2.18
N ARG A 71 -12.17 -16.60 -2.52
CA ARG A 71 -12.47 -15.41 -1.72
C ARG A 71 -13.95 -15.09 -1.67
N ALA A 72 -14.67 -15.18 -2.80
CA ALA A 72 -16.11 -14.96 -2.80
C ALA A 72 -16.87 -15.96 -1.92
N LEU A 73 -16.36 -17.19 -1.77
CA LEU A 73 -16.91 -18.19 -0.87
C LEU A 73 -16.52 -17.92 0.61
N GLU A 74 -15.34 -17.41 0.85
CA GLU A 74 -14.92 -16.94 2.18
C GLU A 74 -15.73 -15.71 2.59
N ASP A 75 -15.87 -14.72 1.71
CA ASP A 75 -16.74 -13.55 1.89
C ASP A 75 -18.20 -13.94 2.16
N ALA A 76 -18.70 -14.97 1.46
CA ALA A 76 -20.07 -15.49 1.70
C ALA A 76 -20.19 -16.20 3.06
N ALA A 77 -19.18 -16.94 3.48
CA ALA A 77 -19.14 -17.55 4.81
C ALA A 77 -19.04 -16.49 5.91
N ASP A 78 -18.22 -15.47 5.68
CA ASP A 78 -18.05 -14.33 6.59
C ASP A 78 -19.31 -13.47 6.67
N SER A 79 -20.06 -13.30 5.56
CA SER A 79 -21.33 -12.55 5.56
C SER A 79 -22.44 -13.25 6.37
N VAL A 80 -22.39 -14.55 6.53
CA VAL A 80 -23.25 -15.30 7.46
C VAL A 80 -22.76 -15.10 8.90
N GLY A 81 -21.44 -14.95 9.10
CA GLY A 81 -20.84 -14.58 10.38
C GLY A 81 -21.09 -13.11 10.76
N GLU A 82 -21.32 -12.20 9.80
CA GLU A 82 -21.68 -10.78 10.02
C GLU A 82 -23.02 -10.59 10.76
N LEU A 83 -23.92 -11.53 10.65
CA LEU A 83 -25.14 -11.58 11.47
C LEU A 83 -24.85 -11.89 12.95
N THR A 84 -23.63 -12.28 13.30
CA THR A 84 -23.22 -12.70 14.64
C THR A 84 -22.03 -11.93 15.22
N ALA A 85 -21.64 -10.79 14.68
CA ALA A 85 -20.66 -9.85 15.24
C ALA A 85 -19.24 -9.90 14.65
N LEU A 86 -18.62 -8.75 14.64
CA LEU A 86 -17.18 -8.39 14.76
C LEU A 86 -16.42 -9.22 15.84
N ARG A 87 -16.52 -10.55 15.79
CA ARG A 87 -16.11 -11.38 16.94
C ARG A 87 -14.76 -12.06 16.81
N SER A 88 -14.24 -12.28 15.60
CA SER A 88 -12.90 -12.83 15.43
C SER A 88 -12.54 -12.87 13.94
N GLY A 89 -11.26 -12.66 13.60
CA GLY A 89 -10.78 -12.74 12.23
C GLY A 89 -9.58 -11.83 12.01
N THR A 90 -8.98 -11.93 10.81
CA THR A 90 -7.87 -11.06 10.41
C THR A 90 -8.38 -10.02 9.41
N LEU A 91 -8.33 -8.76 9.78
CA LEU A 91 -8.60 -7.62 8.91
C LEU A 91 -7.32 -7.27 8.14
N ALA A 92 -7.27 -7.55 6.86
CA ALA A 92 -6.12 -7.24 6.01
C ALA A 92 -6.42 -6.02 5.14
N VAL A 93 -5.73 -4.91 5.38
CA VAL A 93 -5.87 -3.66 4.65
C VAL A 93 -4.51 -3.23 4.10
N GLY A 94 -4.51 -2.78 2.84
CA GLY A 94 -3.34 -2.13 2.25
C GLY A 94 -3.14 -0.76 2.86
N ILE A 95 -1.88 -0.39 3.15
CA ILE A 95 -1.55 0.95 3.60
C ILE A 95 -0.25 1.41 2.95
N PHE A 96 -0.24 2.65 2.49
CA PHE A 96 0.92 3.25 1.81
C PHE A 96 2.11 3.45 2.75
N GLY A 97 3.30 3.45 2.18
CA GLY A 97 4.57 4.00 2.70
C GLY A 97 4.83 3.84 4.20
N GLU A 98 4.93 4.98 4.88
CA GLU A 98 5.25 5.07 6.31
C GLU A 98 4.04 5.53 7.13
N PRO A 99 3.18 4.61 7.58
CA PRO A 99 1.96 4.95 8.31
C PRO A 99 2.22 5.61 9.68
N SER A 100 3.44 5.52 10.22
CA SER A 100 3.82 6.15 11.49
C SER A 100 3.74 7.68 11.48
N ALA A 101 3.99 8.33 10.33
CA ALA A 101 3.82 9.78 10.21
C ALA A 101 2.36 10.22 10.41
N TRP A 102 1.43 9.31 10.17
CA TRP A 102 0.00 9.50 10.38
C TRP A 102 -0.51 8.89 11.71
N ARG A 103 0.39 8.53 12.61
CA ARG A 103 0.06 7.92 13.92
C ARG A 103 -0.89 6.71 13.81
N MET A 104 -0.70 5.87 12.77
CA MET A 104 -1.55 4.70 12.53
C MET A 104 -1.43 3.63 13.63
N ASP A 105 -0.32 3.61 14.34
CA ASP A 105 -0.12 2.78 15.54
C ASP A 105 -1.11 3.14 16.66
N GLU A 106 -1.36 4.42 16.89
CA GLU A 106 -2.37 4.89 17.86
C GLU A 106 -3.77 4.46 17.46
N LEU A 107 -4.11 4.60 16.17
CA LEU A 107 -5.38 4.16 15.61
C LEU A 107 -5.58 2.66 15.78
N VAL A 108 -4.59 1.85 15.34
CA VAL A 108 -4.67 0.39 15.45
C VAL A 108 -4.79 -0.04 16.91
N ALA A 109 -4.01 0.56 17.80
CA ALA A 109 -4.11 0.28 19.23
C ALA A 109 -5.51 0.63 19.79
N ALA A 110 -6.11 1.74 19.37
CA ALA A 110 -7.46 2.12 19.77
C ALA A 110 -8.52 1.16 19.21
N PHE A 111 -8.37 0.73 17.96
CA PHE A 111 -9.25 -0.24 17.32
C PHE A 111 -9.20 -1.60 18.04
N LEU A 112 -8.01 -2.15 18.30
CA LEU A 112 -7.85 -3.43 18.96
C LEU A 112 -8.31 -3.44 20.42
N ARG A 113 -8.28 -2.28 21.11
CA ARG A 113 -8.91 -2.18 22.46
C ARG A 113 -10.43 -2.33 22.42
N ARG A 114 -11.08 -1.92 21.32
CA ARG A 114 -12.53 -2.11 21.13
C ARG A 114 -12.88 -3.51 20.62
N HIS A 115 -11.93 -4.12 19.89
CA HIS A 115 -12.12 -5.42 19.24
C HIS A 115 -10.96 -6.37 19.59
N PRO A 116 -10.88 -6.87 20.85
CA PRO A 116 -9.72 -7.63 21.35
C PRO A 116 -9.53 -8.99 20.65
N ASP A 117 -10.59 -9.54 20.06
CA ASP A 117 -10.54 -10.85 19.38
C ASP A 117 -10.24 -10.73 17.88
N VAL A 118 -9.99 -9.51 17.38
CA VAL A 118 -9.65 -9.25 15.97
C VAL A 118 -8.14 -9.12 15.81
N SER A 119 -7.62 -9.66 14.71
CA SER A 119 -6.26 -9.41 14.26
C SER A 119 -6.26 -8.38 13.13
N VAL A 120 -5.37 -7.40 13.20
CA VAL A 120 -5.19 -6.40 12.13
C VAL A 120 -3.88 -6.65 11.40
N ARG A 121 -3.93 -6.71 10.08
CA ARG A 121 -2.78 -6.85 9.20
C ARG A 121 -2.72 -5.68 8.22
N LEU A 122 -1.83 -4.73 8.50
CA LEU A 122 -1.52 -3.64 7.59
C LEU A 122 -0.39 -4.07 6.65
N VAL A 123 -0.61 -4.00 5.36
CA VAL A 123 0.34 -4.50 4.37
C VAL A 123 0.51 -3.55 3.19
N GLY A 124 1.70 -3.55 2.62
CA GLY A 124 2.03 -2.74 1.45
C GLY A 124 3.05 -1.65 1.77
N ARG A 125 3.78 -1.23 0.75
CA ARG A 125 4.77 -0.16 0.84
C ARG A 125 4.52 0.92 -0.21
N ASN A 126 4.01 0.54 -1.38
CA ASN A 126 3.69 1.50 -2.42
C ASN A 126 2.25 1.33 -2.94
N SER A 127 1.72 2.41 -3.49
CA SER A 127 0.33 2.49 -3.92
C SER A 127 0.00 1.52 -5.05
N SER A 128 0.90 1.35 -6.02
CA SER A 128 0.69 0.47 -7.18
C SER A 128 0.55 -0.99 -6.76
N ALA A 129 1.42 -1.46 -5.85
CA ALA A 129 1.34 -2.82 -5.31
C ALA A 129 0.06 -3.05 -4.50
N ILE A 130 -0.40 -2.07 -3.74
CA ILE A 130 -1.67 -2.14 -2.99
C ILE A 130 -2.84 -2.25 -3.96
N VAL A 131 -2.90 -1.37 -4.98
CA VAL A 131 -3.95 -1.38 -6.00
C VAL A 131 -4.04 -2.73 -6.68
N GLU A 132 -2.91 -3.31 -7.08
CA GLU A 132 -2.87 -4.61 -7.74
C GLU A 132 -3.40 -5.73 -6.84
N ARG A 133 -3.06 -5.71 -5.55
CA ARG A 133 -3.58 -6.68 -4.58
C ARG A 133 -5.08 -6.52 -4.33
N VAL A 134 -5.59 -5.29 -4.34
CA VAL A 134 -7.04 -5.02 -4.28
C VAL A 134 -7.73 -5.53 -5.55
N ARG A 135 -7.17 -5.29 -6.73
CA ARG A 135 -7.70 -5.82 -8.01
C ARG A 135 -7.81 -7.34 -8.01
N ARG A 136 -6.78 -8.02 -7.51
CA ARG A 136 -6.76 -9.49 -7.38
C ARG A 136 -7.67 -10.00 -6.27
N GLY A 137 -8.19 -9.10 -5.41
CA GLY A 137 -8.98 -9.42 -4.24
C GLY A 137 -8.17 -10.11 -3.13
N GLU A 138 -6.86 -9.95 -3.12
CA GLU A 138 -5.98 -10.34 -2.00
C GLU A 138 -6.16 -9.41 -0.81
N LEU A 139 -6.64 -8.18 -1.06
CA LEU A 139 -7.06 -7.21 -0.08
C LEU A 139 -8.48 -6.75 -0.40
N GLU A 140 -9.30 -6.56 0.61
CA GLU A 140 -10.63 -5.98 0.45
C GLU A 140 -10.54 -4.50 0.08
N ALA A 141 -9.58 -3.79 0.67
CA ALA A 141 -9.37 -2.37 0.47
C ALA A 141 -7.92 -1.96 0.74
N GLY A 142 -7.59 -0.74 0.34
CA GLY A 142 -6.30 -0.13 0.67
C GLY A 142 -6.39 1.39 0.75
N VAL A 143 -5.48 1.99 1.52
CA VAL A 143 -5.21 3.42 1.53
C VAL A 143 -3.96 3.67 0.68
N VAL A 144 -4.08 4.52 -0.31
CA VAL A 144 -3.05 4.78 -1.32
C VAL A 144 -2.84 6.27 -1.53
N LEU A 145 -1.71 6.64 -2.11
CA LEU A 145 -1.41 7.97 -2.62
C LEU A 145 -1.78 8.08 -4.09
N LEU A 146 -2.44 9.17 -4.46
CA LEU A 146 -2.76 9.50 -5.86
C LEU A 146 -1.63 10.30 -6.53
N PRO A 147 -1.46 10.20 -7.86
CA PRO A 147 -2.27 9.42 -8.81
C PRO A 147 -1.91 7.94 -8.84
N ILE A 148 -2.91 7.11 -9.12
CA ILE A 148 -2.78 5.68 -9.37
C ILE A 148 -3.43 5.32 -10.71
N ASP A 149 -3.12 4.15 -11.25
CA ASP A 149 -3.96 3.56 -12.28
C ASP A 149 -5.28 3.09 -11.63
N ALA A 150 -6.38 3.77 -11.98
CA ALA A 150 -7.71 3.51 -11.42
C ALA A 150 -8.52 2.44 -12.20
N GLU A 151 -7.92 1.77 -13.18
CA GLU A 151 -8.63 0.72 -13.92
C GLU A 151 -9.07 -0.40 -12.97
N LYS A 152 -10.34 -0.78 -13.01
CA LYS A 152 -10.94 -1.86 -12.20
C LYS A 152 -10.85 -1.68 -10.67
N VAL A 153 -10.74 -0.43 -10.21
CA VAL A 153 -10.88 -0.08 -8.79
C VAL A 153 -11.76 1.16 -8.62
N ASP A 154 -12.53 1.19 -7.55
CA ASP A 154 -13.19 2.41 -7.09
C ASP A 154 -12.19 3.20 -6.23
N VAL A 155 -12.11 4.51 -6.47
CA VAL A 155 -11.17 5.41 -5.79
C VAL A 155 -11.96 6.49 -5.06
N ARG A 156 -11.77 6.60 -3.76
CA ARG A 156 -12.43 7.62 -2.92
C ARG A 156 -11.38 8.44 -2.17
N PRO A 157 -11.10 9.68 -2.61
CA PRO A 157 -10.20 10.57 -1.89
C PRO A 157 -10.67 10.84 -0.47
N ILE A 158 -9.75 10.88 0.51
CA ILE A 158 -10.05 11.06 1.93
C ILE A 158 -9.39 12.28 2.55
N VAL A 159 -8.13 12.54 2.26
CA VAL A 159 -7.36 13.65 2.83
C VAL A 159 -6.29 14.14 1.87
N ARG A 160 -5.90 15.41 1.99
CA ARG A 160 -4.75 15.99 1.31
C ARG A 160 -3.74 16.45 2.35
N ASP A 161 -2.46 16.23 2.05
CA ASP A 161 -1.34 16.71 2.85
C ASP A 161 -0.43 17.58 1.99
N GLU A 162 -0.06 18.74 2.50
CA GLU A 162 0.84 19.62 1.78
C GLU A 162 2.26 19.07 1.78
N VAL A 163 2.90 19.05 0.63
CA VAL A 163 4.31 18.71 0.49
C VAL A 163 5.13 19.99 0.66
N LEU A 164 6.05 19.96 1.61
CA LEU A 164 6.91 21.07 1.99
C LEU A 164 8.29 20.91 1.38
N TYR A 165 8.90 22.05 1.05
CA TYR A 165 10.32 22.17 0.80
C TYR A 165 11.07 22.17 2.14
N VAL A 166 12.19 21.46 2.22
CA VAL A 166 12.98 21.27 3.43
C VAL A 166 14.44 21.63 3.14
N SER A 167 15.01 22.51 3.92
CA SER A 167 16.40 22.96 3.79
C SER A 167 17.01 23.29 5.16
N ALA A 168 18.30 23.00 5.35
CA ALA A 168 19.03 23.46 6.53
C ALA A 168 19.33 24.99 6.48
N ASP A 169 19.24 25.60 5.31
CA ASP A 169 19.40 27.06 5.15
C ASP A 169 18.06 27.77 5.38
N ALA A 170 17.91 28.38 6.56
CA ALA A 170 16.73 29.16 6.90
C ALA A 170 16.47 30.35 5.93
N GLY A 171 17.47 30.83 5.22
CA GLY A 171 17.29 31.86 4.18
C GLY A 171 16.47 31.36 3.00
N ARG A 172 16.59 30.08 2.67
CA ARG A 172 15.87 29.43 1.56
C ARG A 172 14.40 29.16 1.87
N THR A 173 14.04 29.07 3.15
CA THR A 173 12.68 28.76 3.61
C THR A 173 11.88 29.99 4.05
N ARG A 174 12.46 31.20 3.97
CA ARG A 174 11.75 32.47 4.30
C ARG A 174 10.57 32.78 3.38
N GLN A 175 10.59 32.25 2.17
CA GLN A 175 9.54 32.42 1.18
C GLN A 175 9.19 31.07 0.58
N PRO A 176 7.98 30.89 0.06
CA PRO A 176 7.59 29.68 -0.64
C PRO A 176 8.60 29.29 -1.73
N ALA A 177 8.94 28.01 -1.78
CA ALA A 177 9.89 27.47 -2.75
C ALA A 177 9.23 27.31 -4.12
N THR A 178 9.96 27.64 -5.19
CA THR A 178 9.56 27.32 -6.55
C THR A 178 10.34 26.11 -7.06
N ILE A 179 9.87 25.52 -8.15
CA ILE A 179 10.57 24.37 -8.75
C ILE A 179 11.95 24.77 -9.28
N GLU A 180 12.11 26.02 -9.73
CA GLU A 180 13.39 26.57 -10.18
C GLU A 180 14.37 26.69 -9.02
N ARG A 181 13.88 27.10 -7.83
CA ARG A 181 14.71 27.14 -6.61
C ARG A 181 15.14 25.74 -6.22
N LEU A 182 14.24 24.77 -6.24
CA LEU A 182 14.58 23.36 -5.97
C LEU A 182 15.65 22.86 -6.95
N ALA A 183 15.51 23.16 -8.23
CA ALA A 183 16.47 22.76 -9.28
C ALA A 183 17.84 23.43 -9.16
N ALA A 184 17.92 24.61 -8.51
CA ALA A 184 19.17 25.38 -8.35
C ALA A 184 19.99 24.95 -7.11
N THR A 185 19.52 23.99 -6.32
CA THR A 185 20.18 23.51 -5.10
C THR A 185 20.63 22.07 -5.24
N PRO A 186 21.66 21.62 -4.51
CA PRO A 186 21.94 20.20 -4.37
C PRO A 186 20.72 19.48 -3.78
N LEU A 187 20.28 18.39 -4.36
CA LEU A 187 19.07 17.66 -3.95
C LEU A 187 19.42 16.36 -3.25
N VAL A 188 18.65 16.05 -2.21
CA VAL A 188 18.63 14.75 -1.56
C VAL A 188 17.24 14.16 -1.76
N PHE A 189 17.14 13.08 -2.50
CA PHE A 189 15.88 12.37 -2.76
C PHE A 189 15.79 11.09 -1.95
N TYR A 190 14.57 10.65 -1.66
CA TYR A 190 14.27 9.40 -0.96
C TYR A 190 13.36 8.49 -1.82
N ASP A 191 13.01 7.30 -1.32
CA ASP A 191 12.26 6.28 -2.06
C ASP A 191 12.95 5.93 -3.41
N ALA A 192 14.25 5.60 -3.34
CA ALA A 192 15.10 5.39 -4.52
C ALA A 192 14.63 4.20 -5.39
N GLU A 193 14.17 3.09 -4.76
CA GLU A 193 13.69 1.90 -5.48
C GLU A 193 12.37 2.14 -6.21
N SER A 194 11.52 3.04 -5.71
CA SER A 194 10.21 3.36 -6.27
C SER A 194 10.16 4.75 -6.92
N ALA A 195 11.29 5.30 -7.30
CA ALA A 195 11.43 6.65 -7.84
C ALA A 195 10.46 6.99 -8.97
N ASP A 196 10.28 6.06 -9.92
CA ASP A 196 9.41 6.23 -11.10
C ASP A 196 7.92 6.09 -10.74
N ASP A 197 7.60 5.40 -9.64
CA ASP A 197 6.22 5.17 -9.16
C ASP A 197 5.81 6.18 -8.09
N ASP A 198 6.73 6.98 -7.55
CA ASP A 198 6.44 7.95 -6.50
C ASP A 198 5.60 9.12 -7.04
N PRO A 199 4.39 9.35 -6.49
CA PRO A 199 3.49 10.40 -6.98
C PRO A 199 4.06 11.81 -6.84
N ILE A 200 4.83 12.10 -5.79
CA ILE A 200 5.43 13.42 -5.57
C ILE A 200 6.54 13.66 -6.58
N ARG A 201 7.41 12.68 -6.79
CA ARG A 201 8.49 12.78 -7.78
C ARG A 201 7.94 13.06 -9.17
N ARG A 202 6.85 12.39 -9.58
CA ARG A 202 6.19 12.65 -10.85
C ARG A 202 5.66 14.09 -10.95
N GLN A 203 4.94 14.57 -9.92
CA GLN A 203 4.45 15.94 -9.87
C GLN A 203 5.59 16.97 -9.94
N LEU A 204 6.70 16.72 -9.24
CA LEU A 204 7.90 17.57 -9.29
C LEU A 204 8.56 17.55 -10.67
N ALA A 205 8.69 16.38 -11.29
CA ALA A 205 9.25 16.22 -12.64
C ALA A 205 8.40 16.94 -13.69
N GLU A 206 7.08 16.82 -13.64
CA GLU A 206 6.14 17.53 -14.52
C GLU A 206 6.28 19.05 -14.38
N ARG A 207 6.35 19.55 -13.14
CA ARG A 207 6.58 21.00 -12.88
C ARG A 207 7.93 21.48 -13.40
N ALA A 208 8.97 20.67 -13.21
CA ALA A 208 10.32 20.98 -13.70
C ALA A 208 10.34 21.03 -15.23
N GLN A 209 9.73 20.06 -15.89
CA GLN A 209 9.60 20.01 -17.35
C GLN A 209 8.84 21.26 -17.88
N ALA A 210 7.71 21.62 -17.25
CA ALA A 210 6.91 22.77 -17.64
C ALA A 210 7.69 24.11 -17.51
N ARG A 211 8.73 24.15 -16.69
CA ARG A 211 9.61 25.33 -16.46
C ARG A 211 10.97 25.21 -17.18
N GLY A 212 11.21 24.14 -17.92
CA GLY A 212 12.47 23.93 -18.64
C GLY A 212 13.66 23.70 -17.73
N VAL A 213 13.46 23.28 -16.48
CA VAL A 213 14.51 22.95 -15.52
C VAL A 213 14.59 21.45 -15.29
N ARG A 214 15.73 20.97 -14.78
CA ARG A 214 15.93 19.56 -14.42
C ARG A 214 16.22 19.41 -12.94
N LEU A 215 15.57 18.44 -12.32
CA LEU A 215 15.89 18.02 -10.97
C LEU A 215 16.93 16.92 -11.04
N GLN A 216 18.12 17.18 -10.51
CA GLN A 216 19.20 16.18 -10.47
C GLN A 216 19.59 15.95 -9.01
N PRO A 217 19.22 14.80 -8.43
CA PRO A 217 19.63 14.51 -7.06
C PRO A 217 21.16 14.35 -6.98
N LYS A 218 21.76 14.97 -5.99
CA LYS A 218 23.15 14.74 -5.59
C LYS A 218 23.27 13.43 -4.81
N VAL A 219 22.23 13.11 -4.04
CA VAL A 219 22.12 11.89 -3.25
C VAL A 219 20.72 11.33 -3.39
N GLU A 220 20.61 10.02 -3.60
CA GLU A 220 19.37 9.26 -3.50
C GLU A 220 19.51 8.19 -2.43
N VAL A 221 18.51 8.10 -1.57
CA VAL A 221 18.44 7.10 -0.49
C VAL A 221 17.05 6.46 -0.47
N GLU A 222 16.94 5.32 0.15
CA GLU A 222 15.64 4.67 0.29
C GLU A 222 14.80 5.30 1.43
N MET A 223 15.45 5.64 2.54
CA MET A 223 14.78 6.01 3.77
C MET A 223 14.72 7.54 3.97
N LYS A 224 13.53 8.04 4.32
CA LYS A 224 13.28 9.47 4.57
C LYS A 224 14.09 10.03 5.74
N ASP A 225 14.27 9.25 6.80
CA ASP A 225 15.06 9.68 7.96
C ASP A 225 16.54 9.92 7.61
N ILE A 226 17.10 9.10 6.71
CA ILE A 226 18.47 9.29 6.19
C ILE A 226 18.52 10.57 5.35
N ALA A 227 17.56 10.79 4.44
CA ALA A 227 17.48 12.00 3.63
C ALA A 227 17.43 13.24 4.52
N LEU A 228 16.58 13.27 5.55
CA LEU A 228 16.45 14.39 6.48
C LEU A 228 17.73 14.66 7.27
N ARG A 229 18.46 13.63 7.69
CA ARG A 229 19.76 13.81 8.35
C ARG A 229 20.81 14.41 7.42
N LEU A 230 20.83 14.01 6.16
CA LEU A 230 21.71 14.60 5.14
C LEU A 230 21.36 16.06 4.88
N VAL A 231 20.06 16.39 4.83
CA VAL A 231 19.61 17.80 4.72
C VAL A 231 20.03 18.59 5.94
N ALA A 232 19.80 18.08 7.15
CA ALA A 232 20.22 18.74 8.39
C ALA A 232 21.75 18.96 8.46
N ALA A 233 22.53 18.07 7.84
CA ALA A 233 23.98 18.22 7.68
C ALA A 233 24.39 19.20 6.55
N GLY A 234 23.44 19.83 5.86
CA GLY A 234 23.72 20.81 4.80
C GLY A 234 24.18 20.21 3.48
N ILE A 235 23.97 18.91 3.24
CA ILE A 235 24.39 18.24 2.00
C ILE A 235 23.55 18.67 0.80
N GLY A 236 22.28 19.02 1.04
CA GLY A 236 21.35 19.48 0.02
C GLY A 236 19.97 19.74 0.61
N ASP A 237 19.02 20.00 -0.25
CA ASP A 237 17.62 20.27 0.10
C ASP A 237 16.73 19.10 -0.36
N THR A 238 15.54 18.99 0.22
CA THR A 238 14.57 17.95 -0.14
C THR A 238 13.14 18.47 -0.09
N TYR A 239 12.20 17.60 -0.30
CA TYR A 239 10.78 17.83 -0.10
C TYR A 239 10.24 16.78 0.89
N LEU A 240 9.10 17.04 1.53
CA LEU A 240 8.52 16.11 2.49
C LEU A 240 7.03 16.45 2.71
N PRO A 241 6.11 15.46 2.74
CA PRO A 241 4.74 15.70 3.19
C PRO A 241 4.72 16.23 4.62
N SER A 242 3.80 17.15 4.92
CA SER A 242 3.80 17.88 6.19
C SER A 242 3.60 16.99 7.41
N ALA A 243 2.87 15.88 7.27
CA ALA A 243 2.70 14.92 8.35
C ALA A 243 4.04 14.42 8.93
N TYR A 244 5.07 14.32 8.11
CA TYR A 244 6.39 13.86 8.54
C TYR A 244 7.15 14.86 9.39
N THR A 245 6.78 16.15 9.40
CA THR A 245 7.43 17.17 10.26
C THR A 245 7.19 16.90 11.75
N HIS A 246 6.18 16.08 12.08
CA HIS A 246 5.86 15.65 13.43
C HIS A 246 6.40 14.26 13.78
N ALA A 247 7.06 13.60 12.83
CA ALA A 247 7.65 12.28 13.05
C ALA A 247 8.81 12.37 14.06
N PRO A 248 9.00 11.37 14.93
CA PRO A 248 10.06 11.39 15.95
C PRO A 248 11.48 11.56 15.39
N TYR A 249 11.67 11.16 14.13
CA TYR A 249 12.97 11.28 13.44
C TYR A 249 13.15 12.58 12.67
N PHE A 250 12.13 13.45 12.61
CA PHE A 250 12.30 14.76 11.98
C PHE A 250 13.28 15.63 12.79
N PRO A 251 14.37 16.17 12.19
CA PRO A 251 15.34 16.94 12.92
C PRO A 251 14.73 18.21 13.51
N LYS A 252 14.87 18.40 14.83
CA LYS A 252 14.33 19.55 15.53
C LYS A 252 14.83 20.86 14.95
N GLY A 253 13.90 21.74 14.63
CA GLY A 253 14.22 23.06 14.10
C GLY A 253 14.69 23.08 12.64
N LEU A 254 14.58 21.96 11.91
CA LEU A 254 14.89 21.94 10.48
C LEU A 254 13.84 22.78 9.72
N PRO A 255 14.26 23.87 9.02
CA PRO A 255 13.32 24.78 8.39
C PRO A 255 12.57 24.16 7.21
N THR A 256 11.30 24.53 7.08
CA THR A 256 10.43 24.12 5.97
C THR A 256 9.74 25.33 5.35
N ALA A 257 9.28 25.19 4.11
CA ALA A 257 8.45 26.18 3.43
C ALA A 257 7.47 25.51 2.48
N SER A 258 6.32 26.12 2.24
CA SER A 258 5.39 25.70 1.20
C SER A 258 6.01 25.84 -0.20
N PHE A 259 5.55 25.03 -1.15
CA PHE A 259 5.83 25.27 -2.57
C PHE A 259 4.89 26.33 -3.15
N ARG A 260 5.34 27.02 -4.19
CA ARG A 260 4.50 27.91 -4.99
C ARG A 260 4.62 27.52 -6.48
N PRO A 261 3.54 27.05 -7.10
CA PRO A 261 2.22 26.71 -6.51
C PRO A 261 2.35 25.58 -5.50
N ALA A 262 1.41 25.51 -4.54
CA ALA A 262 1.41 24.48 -3.50
C ALA A 262 1.39 23.07 -4.10
N LEU A 263 2.07 22.14 -3.47
CA LEU A 263 2.17 20.73 -3.86
C LEU A 263 1.48 19.88 -2.81
N TYR A 264 0.74 18.88 -3.22
CA TYR A 264 -0.04 18.07 -2.30
C TYR A 264 0.07 16.58 -2.60
N ASP A 265 0.13 15.79 -1.55
CA ASP A 265 -0.25 14.40 -1.56
C ASP A 265 -1.76 14.27 -1.35
N THR A 266 -2.38 13.41 -2.12
CA THR A 266 -3.80 13.10 -1.96
C THR A 266 -3.94 11.63 -1.62
N PHE A 267 -4.45 11.34 -0.43
CA PHE A 267 -4.73 9.99 0.01
C PHE A 267 -6.13 9.57 -0.39
N ALA A 268 -6.29 8.32 -0.79
CA ALA A 268 -7.56 7.76 -1.20
C ALA A 268 -7.72 6.33 -0.67
N ILE A 269 -8.95 5.95 -0.40
CA ILE A 269 -9.33 4.56 -0.21
C ILE A 269 -9.63 3.96 -1.59
N VAL A 270 -9.08 2.77 -1.83
CA VAL A 270 -9.34 1.98 -3.03
C VAL A 270 -10.02 0.66 -2.67
N THR A 271 -11.03 0.29 -3.45
CA THR A 271 -11.79 -0.96 -3.33
C THR A 271 -12.04 -1.54 -4.72
N ARG A 272 -12.43 -2.79 -4.81
CA ARG A 272 -12.94 -3.33 -6.08
C ARG A 272 -14.33 -2.77 -6.37
N PRO A 273 -14.69 -2.55 -7.64
CA PRO A 273 -16.02 -2.09 -8.03
C PRO A 273 -17.10 -3.06 -7.53
N GLY A 274 -18.10 -2.51 -6.83
CA GLY A 274 -19.21 -3.28 -6.30
C GLY A 274 -18.87 -4.27 -5.18
N ALA A 275 -17.65 -4.28 -4.65
CA ALA A 275 -17.28 -5.15 -3.54
C ALA A 275 -18.01 -4.76 -2.26
N ARG A 276 -18.55 -5.75 -1.55
CA ARG A 276 -19.01 -5.58 -0.18
C ARG A 276 -17.82 -5.78 0.73
N LEU A 277 -17.45 -4.74 1.47
CA LEU A 277 -16.44 -4.83 2.51
C LEU A 277 -17.01 -5.56 3.72
N SER A 278 -16.20 -6.39 4.36
CA SER A 278 -16.56 -6.96 5.66
C SER A 278 -16.84 -5.84 6.68
N ALA A 279 -17.66 -6.12 7.67
CA ALA A 279 -18.03 -5.13 8.69
C ALA A 279 -16.79 -4.57 9.40
N GLY A 280 -15.83 -5.42 9.73
CA GLY A 280 -14.58 -5.03 10.38
C GLY A 280 -13.69 -4.14 9.51
N VAL A 281 -13.53 -4.46 8.22
CA VAL A 281 -12.75 -3.63 7.31
C VAL A 281 -13.45 -2.29 7.07
N ARG A 282 -14.77 -2.27 6.97
CA ARG A 282 -15.54 -1.04 6.81
C ARG A 282 -15.38 -0.12 8.02
N GLU A 283 -15.48 -0.66 9.24
CA GLU A 283 -15.28 0.10 10.48
C GLU A 283 -13.83 0.60 10.58
N LEU A 284 -12.85 -0.27 10.37
CA LEU A 284 -11.43 0.11 10.39
C LEU A 284 -11.12 1.24 9.39
N LEU A 285 -11.66 1.17 8.17
CA LEU A 285 -11.48 2.23 7.15
C LEU A 285 -12.17 3.54 7.54
N GLY A 286 -13.32 3.47 8.20
CA GLY A 286 -14.00 4.64 8.77
C GLY A 286 -13.14 5.32 9.84
N ASP A 287 -12.53 4.53 10.72
CA ASP A 287 -11.60 5.03 11.72
C ASP A 287 -10.33 5.61 11.09
N VAL A 288 -9.75 4.94 10.07
CA VAL A 288 -8.59 5.45 9.32
C VAL A 288 -8.89 6.82 8.70
N GLU A 289 -10.03 6.96 8.04
CA GLU A 289 -10.43 8.23 7.43
C GLU A 289 -10.61 9.34 8.46
N ALA A 290 -11.33 9.06 9.54
CA ALA A 290 -11.56 10.03 10.63
C ALA A 290 -10.24 10.44 11.29
N HIS A 291 -9.36 9.48 11.55
CA HIS A 291 -8.07 9.70 12.18
C HIS A 291 -7.14 10.54 11.27
N MET A 292 -7.01 10.19 9.99
CA MET A 292 -6.18 10.94 9.06
C MET A 292 -6.67 12.38 8.87
N ARG A 293 -7.99 12.59 8.83
CA ARG A 293 -8.56 13.95 8.80
C ARG A 293 -8.22 14.74 10.06
N ALA A 294 -8.36 14.13 11.24
CA ALA A 294 -8.03 14.78 12.50
C ALA A 294 -6.54 15.17 12.57
N VAL A 295 -5.64 14.29 12.11
CA VAL A 295 -4.21 14.58 12.02
C VAL A 295 -3.94 15.72 11.03
N ALA A 296 -4.55 15.71 9.85
CA ALA A 296 -4.41 16.79 8.87
C ALA A 296 -4.87 18.15 9.43
N ASP A 297 -6.04 18.18 10.10
CA ASP A 297 -6.57 19.40 10.74
C ASP A 297 -5.64 19.92 11.87
N GLU A 298 -4.97 19.02 12.59
CA GLU A 298 -3.97 19.37 13.62
C GLU A 298 -2.73 20.01 12.97
N LEU A 299 -2.25 19.40 11.88
CA LEU A 299 -1.10 19.91 11.13
C LEU A 299 -1.36 21.30 10.56
N ASP A 300 -2.55 21.54 9.99
CA ASP A 300 -2.92 22.85 9.44
C ASP A 300 -3.03 23.94 10.50
N ARG A 301 -3.47 23.59 11.71
CA ARG A 301 -3.53 24.54 12.85
C ARG A 301 -2.15 24.87 13.46
N SER A 302 -1.16 24.01 13.23
CA SER A 302 0.20 24.17 13.80
C SER A 302 1.12 25.02 12.93
N ARG A 303 0.66 25.45 11.75
CA ARG A 303 1.37 26.32 10.78
C ARG A 303 0.98 27.77 10.97
#